data_68d432552ea6d2e356e8f419b8c3f6c4
#
_entry.id   68d432552ea6d2e356e8f419b8c3f6c4
#
_cell.length_a   1.000
_cell.length_b   1.000
_cell.length_c   1.000
_cell.angle_alpha   90.00
_cell.angle_beta   90.00
_cell.angle_gamma   90.00
#
_symmetry.space_group_name_H-M   'P 1'
#
loop_
_entity.id
_entity.type
_entity.pdbx_description
1 polymer ?
#
loop_
_entity_poly.entity_id
_entity_poly.type
_entity_poly.pdbx_seq_one_letter_code
_entity_poly.pdbx_strand_id
1 'polypeptide(L)'
;ILILPAAPERIRSRDTHYPYRQDSDFWYLTGCNEPDAVLVLVPGRKHGEAILFCRERDPEREGWDGPRLGPDGAVELLGMDDAYPISDIDDILPGLLEGHRRVHYHLGRDADFDLKLIGWLNRVRAQARHGAQPPQEFLELGHLLDEMRLFKSADEIKLMQRAADISVEAHRAAMRAARAGIHEYELQAELERVFRMHDAQPSYGSIVGVGANACVLHYRDNRAKSRDRELVLIDA
;
A
#
# COMPACT_ATOMS: atom_id res chain seq x y z
N ILE A 1 18.37 10.67 3.44
CA ILE A 1 17.27 10.05 4.20
C ILE A 1 16.06 9.84 3.29
N LEU A 2 15.31 8.74 3.48
CA LEU A 2 14.04 8.46 2.81
C LEU A 2 12.95 8.41 3.86
N ILE A 3 11.79 8.99 3.55
CA ILE A 3 10.60 8.98 4.41
C ILE A 3 9.42 8.52 3.58
N LEU A 4 8.71 7.48 4.03
CA LEU A 4 7.55 6.94 3.34
C LEU A 4 6.45 6.63 4.35
N PRO A 5 5.33 7.37 4.37
CA PRO A 5 4.18 7.04 5.18
C PRO A 5 3.36 5.88 4.60
N ALA A 6 2.71 5.12 5.48
CA ALA A 6 1.69 4.15 5.12
C ALA A 6 0.46 4.83 4.53
N ALA A 7 -0.35 4.08 3.78
CA ALA A 7 -1.64 4.56 3.34
C ALA A 7 -2.55 4.87 4.55
N PRO A 8 -3.32 5.97 4.54
CA PRO A 8 -4.29 6.25 5.58
C PRO A 8 -5.52 5.35 5.44
N GLU A 9 -6.15 5.01 6.55
CA GLU A 9 -7.49 4.41 6.53
C GLU A 9 -8.51 5.38 5.92
N ARG A 10 -9.51 4.84 5.23
CA ARG A 10 -10.57 5.63 4.59
C ARG A 10 -11.92 5.29 5.17
N ILE A 11 -12.60 6.29 5.73
CA ILE A 11 -13.96 6.15 6.24
C ILE A 11 -14.93 5.95 5.08
N ARG A 12 -15.71 4.89 5.14
CA ARG A 12 -16.81 4.62 4.22
C ARG A 12 -18.11 5.29 4.70
N SER A 13 -18.42 5.10 5.98
CA SER A 13 -19.64 5.61 6.59
C SER A 13 -19.52 5.59 8.11
N ARG A 14 -19.64 6.74 8.77
CA ARG A 14 -19.60 6.90 10.24
C ARG A 14 -18.36 6.22 10.85
N ASP A 15 -18.53 5.08 11.50
CA ASP A 15 -17.52 4.24 12.15
C ASP A 15 -17.02 3.07 11.29
N THR A 16 -17.53 2.95 10.07
CA THR A 16 -17.18 1.86 9.15
C THR A 16 -16.15 2.35 8.13
N HIS A 17 -15.03 1.65 8.02
CA HIS A 17 -13.99 1.93 7.05
C HIS A 17 -14.14 1.10 5.78
N TYR A 18 -13.57 1.59 4.67
CA TYR A 18 -13.29 0.72 3.53
C TYR A 18 -12.27 -0.35 3.91
N PRO A 19 -12.27 -1.51 3.23
CA PRO A 19 -11.18 -2.46 3.39
C PRO A 19 -9.82 -1.75 3.22
N TYR A 20 -8.94 -1.93 4.22
CA TYR A 20 -7.63 -1.30 4.19
C TYR A 20 -6.79 -1.83 3.04
N ARG A 21 -6.17 -0.95 2.29
CA ARG A 21 -5.23 -1.27 1.22
C ARG A 21 -3.99 -0.42 1.41
N GLN A 22 -2.89 -1.10 1.74
CA GLN A 22 -1.59 -0.45 1.94
C GLN A 22 -1.09 0.19 0.65
N ASP A 23 -0.33 1.28 0.77
CA ASP A 23 0.45 1.85 -0.32
C ASP A 23 1.42 0.80 -0.88
N SER A 24 1.50 0.69 -2.21
CA SER A 24 2.27 -0.37 -2.85
C SER A 24 3.78 -0.24 -2.64
N ASP A 25 4.29 0.97 -2.54
CA ASP A 25 5.70 1.24 -2.30
C ASP A 25 6.06 0.97 -0.84
N PHE A 26 5.16 1.37 0.08
CA PHE A 26 5.31 1.06 1.49
C PHE A 26 5.32 -0.45 1.75
N TRP A 27 4.35 -1.16 1.16
CA TRP A 27 4.31 -2.62 1.23
C TRP A 27 5.56 -3.27 0.64
N TYR A 28 6.01 -2.79 -0.52
CA TYR A 28 7.20 -3.30 -1.21
C TYR A 28 8.46 -3.20 -0.35
N LEU A 29 8.62 -2.09 0.37
CA LEU A 29 9.82 -1.85 1.20
C LEU A 29 9.74 -2.48 2.59
N THR A 30 8.55 -2.69 3.15
CA THR A 30 8.39 -3.05 4.56
C THR A 30 7.71 -4.40 4.79
N GLY A 31 6.82 -4.82 3.90
CA GLY A 31 5.89 -5.93 4.15
C GLY A 31 4.85 -5.63 5.24
N CYS A 32 4.78 -4.41 5.76
CA CYS A 32 3.84 -4.00 6.81
C CYS A 32 2.49 -3.64 6.21
N ASN A 33 1.42 -4.33 6.63
CA ASN A 33 0.05 -4.06 6.17
C ASN A 33 -0.80 -3.33 7.22
N GLU A 34 -0.17 -2.56 8.08
CA GLU A 34 -0.88 -1.75 9.08
C GLU A 34 -0.91 -0.28 8.69
N PRO A 35 -2.02 0.45 8.99
CA PRO A 35 -2.07 1.90 8.88
C PRO A 35 -1.23 2.57 9.97
N ASP A 36 -1.18 3.91 9.95
CA ASP A 36 -0.50 4.72 10.95
C ASP A 36 0.96 4.30 11.16
N ALA A 37 1.67 4.08 10.06
CA ALA A 37 3.08 3.74 10.09
C ALA A 37 3.89 4.66 9.16
N VAL A 38 5.18 4.82 9.46
CA VAL A 38 6.13 5.59 8.65
C VAL A 38 7.46 4.85 8.60
N LEU A 39 7.90 4.52 7.39
CA LEU A 39 9.24 4.02 7.16
C LEU A 39 10.22 5.18 7.02
N VAL A 40 11.33 5.10 7.72
CA VAL A 40 12.47 6.02 7.58
C VAL A 40 13.73 5.22 7.32
N LEU A 41 14.35 5.46 6.16
CA LEU A 41 15.66 4.89 5.84
C LEU A 41 16.74 5.95 6.00
N VAL A 42 17.74 5.65 6.84
CA VAL A 42 18.83 6.56 7.20
C VAL A 42 20.17 5.89 6.87
N PRO A 43 20.63 5.99 5.61
CA PRO A 43 21.88 5.35 5.19
C PRO A 43 23.07 5.82 6.04
N GLY A 44 23.88 4.88 6.50
CA GLY A 44 25.08 5.13 7.32
C GLY A 44 24.80 5.32 8.82
N ARG A 45 23.56 5.18 9.28
CA ARG A 45 23.23 5.22 10.73
C ARG A 45 23.85 3.99 11.43
N LYS A 46 24.58 4.22 12.52
CA LYS A 46 25.33 3.17 13.26
C LYS A 46 24.44 2.12 13.93
N HIS A 47 23.22 2.50 14.31
CA HIS A 47 22.25 1.64 15.01
C HIS A 47 21.19 1.05 14.07
N GLY A 48 21.57 0.82 12.80
CA GLY A 48 20.69 0.32 11.77
C GLY A 48 20.08 1.43 10.91
N GLU A 49 19.76 1.10 9.67
CA GLU A 49 19.38 2.06 8.64
C GLU A 49 17.87 2.10 8.39
N ALA A 50 17.17 0.98 8.66
CA ALA A 50 15.73 0.84 8.45
C ALA A 50 14.97 1.00 9.77
N ILE A 51 14.18 2.06 9.86
CA ILE A 51 13.41 2.43 11.05
C ILE A 51 11.92 2.43 10.70
N LEU A 52 11.11 1.75 11.48
CA LEU A 52 9.65 1.81 11.35
C LEU A 52 9.02 2.50 12.56
N PHE A 53 8.31 3.58 12.33
CA PHE A 53 7.34 4.09 13.28
C PHE A 53 6.02 3.39 13.04
N CYS A 54 5.40 2.79 14.07
CA CYS A 54 4.17 2.02 13.92
C CYS A 54 3.29 2.13 15.18
N ARG A 55 2.08 1.62 15.09
CA ARG A 55 1.17 1.59 16.25
C ARG A 55 1.74 0.70 17.34
N GLU A 56 1.56 1.12 18.59
CA GLU A 56 1.88 0.28 19.75
C GLU A 56 0.88 -0.88 19.89
N ARG A 57 1.31 -1.92 20.57
CA ARG A 57 0.42 -2.96 21.10
C ARG A 57 -0.53 -2.32 22.10
N ASP A 58 -1.81 -2.54 21.92
CA ASP A 58 -2.88 -2.01 22.78
C ASP A 58 -3.91 -3.13 23.00
N PRO A 59 -3.86 -3.86 24.13
CA PRO A 59 -4.75 -4.98 24.37
C PRO A 59 -6.24 -4.63 24.31
N GLU A 60 -6.63 -3.41 24.68
CA GLU A 60 -8.02 -2.95 24.60
C GLU A 60 -8.44 -2.79 23.14
N ARG A 61 -7.65 -2.10 22.35
CA ARG A 61 -7.90 -1.92 20.90
C ARG A 61 -7.78 -3.21 20.13
N GLU A 62 -6.80 -4.05 20.47
CA GLU A 62 -6.63 -5.36 19.84
C GLU A 62 -7.82 -6.29 20.07
N GLY A 63 -8.57 -6.07 21.15
CA GLY A 63 -9.83 -6.77 21.40
C GLY A 63 -10.93 -6.40 20.38
N TRP A 64 -10.81 -5.26 19.71
CA TRP A 64 -11.77 -4.78 18.68
C TRP A 64 -11.28 -5.01 17.26
N ASP A 65 -10.03 -4.63 16.98
CA ASP A 65 -9.48 -4.52 15.63
C ASP A 65 -8.59 -5.72 15.26
N GLY A 66 -8.27 -6.58 16.23
CA GLY A 66 -7.30 -7.67 16.06
C GLY A 66 -5.88 -7.26 16.46
N PRO A 67 -4.94 -8.23 16.47
CA PRO A 67 -3.59 -8.00 16.94
C PRO A 67 -2.85 -6.97 16.10
N ARG A 68 -2.04 -6.13 16.78
CA ARG A 68 -1.15 -5.16 16.16
C ARG A 68 0.28 -5.66 16.18
N LEU A 69 1.06 -5.26 15.19
CA LEU A 69 2.47 -5.60 15.06
C LEU A 69 3.29 -5.09 16.27
N GLY A 70 3.14 -3.82 16.59
CA GLY A 70 3.95 -3.13 17.58
C GLY A 70 5.41 -2.95 17.15
N PRO A 71 6.18 -2.09 17.84
CA PRO A 71 7.60 -1.90 17.55
C PRO A 71 8.43 -3.19 17.63
N ASP A 72 8.23 -4.03 18.65
CA ASP A 72 8.95 -5.29 18.78
C ASP A 72 8.67 -6.22 17.59
N GLY A 73 7.40 -6.34 17.18
CA GLY A 73 7.03 -7.14 16.01
C GLY A 73 7.60 -6.58 14.70
N ALA A 74 7.76 -5.26 14.57
CA ALA A 74 8.41 -4.67 13.42
C ALA A 74 9.88 -5.11 13.28
N VAL A 75 10.60 -5.20 14.38
CA VAL A 75 11.97 -5.70 14.38
C VAL A 75 12.01 -7.21 14.14
N GLU A 76 11.22 -7.98 14.88
CA GLU A 76 11.29 -9.44 14.88
C GLU A 76 10.73 -10.08 13.61
N LEU A 77 9.61 -9.56 13.08
CA LEU A 77 8.87 -10.17 11.98
C LEU A 77 9.14 -9.52 10.62
N LEU A 78 9.39 -8.20 10.60
CA LEU A 78 9.64 -7.47 9.35
C LEU A 78 11.12 -7.21 9.11
N GLY A 79 11.99 -7.50 10.09
CA GLY A 79 13.43 -7.31 9.98
C GLY A 79 13.86 -5.86 9.94
N MET A 80 13.08 -4.95 10.56
CA MET A 80 13.51 -3.56 10.74
C MET A 80 14.68 -3.53 11.72
N ASP A 81 15.63 -2.63 11.48
CA ASP A 81 16.78 -2.48 12.37
C ASP A 81 16.37 -1.83 13.71
N ASP A 82 15.35 -0.95 13.65
CA ASP A 82 14.85 -0.23 14.80
C ASP A 82 13.35 0.09 14.61
N ALA A 83 12.59 0.22 15.66
CA ALA A 83 11.20 0.61 15.58
C ALA A 83 10.73 1.41 16.80
N TYR A 84 9.81 2.34 16.58
CA TYR A 84 9.28 3.23 17.61
C TYR A 84 7.76 3.35 17.52
N PRO A 85 7.10 3.68 18.63
CA PRO A 85 5.71 4.10 18.59
C PRO A 85 5.50 5.27 17.61
N ILE A 86 4.43 5.24 16.84
CA ILE A 86 4.09 6.34 15.93
C ILE A 86 3.86 7.65 16.67
N SER A 87 3.43 7.59 17.94
CA SER A 87 3.29 8.76 18.83
C SER A 87 4.58 9.53 19.03
N ASP A 88 5.74 8.86 18.94
CA ASP A 88 7.05 9.44 19.23
C ASP A 88 7.70 10.07 17.98
N ILE A 89 7.06 9.97 16.82
CA ILE A 89 7.63 10.44 15.56
C ILE A 89 7.98 11.93 15.59
N ASP A 90 7.15 12.73 16.24
CA ASP A 90 7.36 14.19 16.35
C ASP A 90 8.63 14.56 17.12
N ASP A 91 9.06 13.70 18.03
CA ASP A 91 10.25 13.95 18.86
C ASP A 91 11.51 13.31 18.24
N ILE A 92 11.38 12.19 17.57
CA ILE A 92 12.52 11.44 17.03
C ILE A 92 12.90 11.91 15.62
N LEU A 93 11.93 12.11 14.73
CA LEU A 93 12.20 12.37 13.31
C LEU A 93 13.00 13.65 13.05
N PRO A 94 12.82 14.76 13.78
CA PRO A 94 13.69 15.94 13.60
C PRO A 94 15.17 15.62 13.81
N GLY A 95 15.50 14.77 14.79
CA GLY A 95 16.88 14.32 15.02
C GLY A 95 17.43 13.43 13.90
N LEU A 96 16.56 12.62 13.27
CA LEU A 96 16.95 11.81 12.12
C LEU A 96 17.14 12.65 10.85
N LEU A 97 16.45 13.78 10.73
CA LEU A 97 16.60 14.71 9.59
C LEU A 97 17.87 15.53 9.66
N GLU A 98 18.36 15.80 10.89
CA GLU A 98 19.56 16.62 11.10
C GLU A 98 20.80 15.99 10.46
N GLY A 99 21.60 16.80 9.79
CA GLY A 99 22.85 16.38 9.13
C GLY A 99 22.64 15.73 7.77
N HIS A 100 21.41 15.46 7.35
CA HIS A 100 21.13 14.94 6.03
C HIS A 100 20.82 16.05 5.03
N ARG A 101 21.56 16.10 3.92
CA ARG A 101 21.35 17.11 2.88
C ARG A 101 20.07 16.91 2.09
N ARG A 102 19.67 15.63 1.87
CA ARG A 102 18.59 15.25 0.96
C ARG A 102 17.51 14.44 1.67
N VAL A 103 16.25 14.74 1.37
CA VAL A 103 15.08 13.95 1.75
C VAL A 103 14.43 13.41 0.50
N HIS A 104 14.29 12.09 0.41
CA HIS A 104 13.48 11.42 -0.60
C HIS A 104 12.08 11.20 -0.03
N TYR A 105 11.07 11.79 -0.66
CA TYR A 105 9.70 11.79 -0.17
C TYR A 105 8.73 12.12 -1.31
N HIS A 106 7.52 11.58 -1.26
CA HIS A 106 6.44 11.89 -2.21
C HIS A 106 5.72 13.18 -1.82
N LEU A 107 6.30 14.33 -2.11
CA LEU A 107 5.70 15.61 -1.78
C LEU A 107 4.41 15.85 -2.58
N GLY A 108 3.33 16.21 -1.87
CA GLY A 108 2.02 16.50 -2.46
C GLY A 108 1.07 15.30 -2.56
N ARG A 109 1.47 14.09 -2.16
CA ARG A 109 0.56 12.93 -2.08
C ARG A 109 -0.38 13.00 -0.88
N ASP A 110 0.12 13.48 0.25
CA ASP A 110 -0.60 13.61 1.51
C ASP A 110 -0.33 15.00 2.11
N ALA A 111 -1.29 15.92 1.99
CA ALA A 111 -1.15 17.29 2.43
C ALA A 111 -0.97 17.40 3.96
N ASP A 112 -1.59 16.52 4.74
CA ASP A 112 -1.47 16.54 6.20
C ASP A 112 -0.08 16.07 6.62
N PHE A 113 0.46 15.05 5.96
CA PHE A 113 1.83 14.60 6.21
C PHE A 113 2.87 15.60 5.71
N ASP A 114 2.63 16.26 4.57
CA ASP A 114 3.48 17.37 4.08
C ASP A 114 3.63 18.45 5.13
N LEU A 115 2.53 18.86 5.77
CA LEU A 115 2.55 19.86 6.84
C LEU A 115 3.34 19.40 8.07
N LYS A 116 3.23 18.13 8.45
CA LYS A 116 4.04 17.55 9.52
C LYS A 116 5.53 17.61 9.17
N LEU A 117 5.89 17.17 7.96
CA LEU A 117 7.27 17.19 7.47
C LEU A 117 7.85 18.61 7.50
N ILE A 118 7.09 19.61 7.05
CA ILE A 118 7.48 21.03 7.15
C ILE A 118 7.68 21.45 8.60
N GLY A 119 6.82 20.99 9.51
CA GLY A 119 6.93 21.24 10.94
C GLY A 119 8.25 20.71 11.52
N TRP A 120 8.59 19.47 11.22
CA TRP A 120 9.85 18.83 11.66
C TRP A 120 11.09 19.55 11.10
N LEU A 121 11.06 19.93 9.83
CA LEU A 121 12.13 20.73 9.22
C LEU A 121 12.31 22.08 9.92
N ASN A 122 11.21 22.75 10.26
CA ASN A 122 11.28 24.01 10.95
C ASN A 122 11.83 23.86 12.37
N ARG A 123 11.58 22.75 13.06
CA ARG A 123 12.23 22.43 14.35
C ARG A 123 13.75 22.32 14.19
N VAL A 124 14.25 21.63 13.15
CA VAL A 124 15.69 21.55 12.89
C VAL A 124 16.25 22.93 12.52
N ARG A 125 15.57 23.71 11.66
CA ARG A 125 16.00 25.07 11.28
C ARG A 125 16.09 26.01 12.46
N ALA A 126 15.19 25.90 13.43
CA ALA A 126 15.23 26.74 14.65
C ALA A 126 16.50 26.49 15.46
N GLN A 127 17.12 25.34 15.35
CA GLN A 127 18.36 24.98 16.03
C GLN A 127 19.64 25.30 15.22
N ALA A 128 19.52 25.89 14.03
CA ALA A 128 20.66 26.17 13.15
C ALA A 128 21.73 27.08 13.83
N ARG A 129 21.31 27.97 14.73
CA ARG A 129 22.25 28.82 15.54
C ARG A 129 23.11 27.98 16.49
N HIS A 130 22.67 26.77 16.82
CA HIS A 130 23.39 25.82 17.67
C HIS A 130 24.15 24.76 16.85
N GLY A 131 24.22 24.93 15.50
CA GLY A 131 24.99 24.09 14.61
C GLY A 131 24.15 23.01 13.88
N ALA A 132 22.85 22.92 14.13
CA ALA A 132 22.00 21.96 13.43
C ALA A 132 21.98 22.23 11.90
N GLN A 133 22.05 21.17 11.12
CA GLN A 133 22.08 21.22 9.66
C GLN A 133 20.79 20.64 9.09
N PRO A 134 19.80 21.46 8.72
CA PRO A 134 18.56 20.99 8.13
C PRO A 134 18.78 20.54 6.68
N PRO A 135 17.95 19.60 6.17
CA PRO A 135 17.91 19.25 4.76
C PRO A 135 17.66 20.44 3.84
N GLN A 136 18.29 20.42 2.68
CA GLN A 136 18.23 21.51 1.70
C GLN A 136 17.54 21.07 0.40
N GLU A 137 17.48 19.76 0.11
CA GLU A 137 16.96 19.21 -1.13
C GLU A 137 15.87 18.20 -0.83
N PHE A 138 14.75 18.32 -1.55
CA PHE A 138 13.66 17.35 -1.57
C PHE A 138 13.60 16.70 -2.94
N LEU A 139 13.67 15.39 -2.97
CA LEU A 139 13.67 14.60 -4.21
C LEU A 139 12.45 13.69 -4.21
N GLU A 140 11.82 13.60 -5.39
CA GLU A 140 10.70 12.68 -5.58
C GLU A 140 11.16 11.24 -5.40
N LEU A 141 10.50 10.53 -4.48
CA LEU A 141 10.87 9.17 -4.11
C LEU A 141 10.54 8.17 -5.21
N GLY A 142 9.45 8.39 -5.95
CA GLY A 142 8.98 7.47 -7.01
C GLY A 142 10.06 7.13 -8.01
N HIS A 143 10.89 8.10 -8.38
CA HIS A 143 11.97 7.85 -9.35
C HIS A 143 12.94 6.74 -8.90
N LEU A 144 13.26 6.66 -7.63
CA LEU A 144 14.13 5.58 -7.10
C LEU A 144 13.38 4.24 -7.06
N LEU A 145 12.14 4.25 -6.61
CA LEU A 145 11.35 3.02 -6.45
C LEU A 145 10.94 2.43 -7.79
N ASP A 146 10.60 3.26 -8.76
CA ASP A 146 10.26 2.82 -10.12
C ASP A 146 11.45 2.09 -10.77
N GLU A 147 12.67 2.65 -10.64
CA GLU A 147 13.88 2.00 -11.14
C GLU A 147 14.19 0.68 -10.41
N MET A 148 14.02 0.63 -9.09
CA MET A 148 14.22 -0.61 -8.33
C MET A 148 13.22 -1.69 -8.74
N ARG A 149 11.96 -1.32 -9.01
CA ARG A 149 10.87 -2.25 -9.37
C ARG A 149 10.84 -2.61 -10.86
N LEU A 150 11.62 -1.92 -11.70
CA LEU A 150 11.67 -2.20 -13.13
C LEU A 150 12.21 -3.61 -13.41
N PHE A 151 13.27 -4.01 -12.74
CA PHE A 151 13.85 -5.35 -12.85
C PHE A 151 13.44 -6.20 -11.65
N LYS A 152 12.69 -7.28 -11.94
CA LYS A 152 12.12 -8.16 -10.91
C LYS A 152 13.15 -9.18 -10.45
N SER A 153 13.23 -9.37 -9.14
CA SER A 153 13.98 -10.47 -8.54
C SER A 153 13.35 -11.84 -8.85
N ALA A 154 14.05 -12.91 -8.56
CA ALA A 154 13.53 -14.26 -8.74
C ALA A 154 12.29 -14.53 -7.87
N ASP A 155 12.21 -13.94 -6.67
CA ASP A 155 11.07 -14.13 -5.78
C ASP A 155 9.87 -13.28 -6.21
N GLU A 156 10.08 -12.08 -6.70
CA GLU A 156 9.02 -11.28 -7.32
C GLU A 156 8.43 -11.99 -8.55
N ILE A 157 9.27 -12.59 -9.40
CA ILE A 157 8.79 -13.38 -10.55
C ILE A 157 7.92 -14.56 -10.09
N LYS A 158 8.29 -15.26 -9.01
CA LYS A 158 7.46 -16.35 -8.45
C LYS A 158 6.10 -15.85 -7.96
N LEU A 159 6.07 -14.69 -7.28
CA LEU A 159 4.81 -14.09 -6.83
C LEU A 159 3.93 -13.66 -8.01
N MET A 160 4.52 -13.05 -9.03
CA MET A 160 3.81 -12.67 -10.26
C MET A 160 3.27 -13.91 -10.98
N GLN A 161 4.04 -15.00 -11.07
CA GLN A 161 3.60 -16.25 -11.66
C GLN A 161 2.41 -16.84 -10.89
N ARG A 162 2.49 -16.86 -9.55
CA ARG A 162 1.36 -17.31 -8.71
C ARG A 162 0.11 -16.46 -8.93
N ALA A 163 0.24 -15.14 -9.00
CA ALA A 163 -0.89 -14.25 -9.28
C ALA A 163 -1.50 -14.55 -10.66
N ALA A 164 -0.66 -14.75 -11.68
CA ALA A 164 -1.12 -15.13 -13.02
C ALA A 164 -1.85 -16.48 -13.03
N ASP A 165 -1.34 -17.48 -12.31
CA ASP A 165 -1.97 -18.81 -12.22
C ASP A 165 -3.36 -18.72 -11.56
N ILE A 166 -3.51 -17.94 -10.49
CA ILE A 166 -4.80 -17.67 -9.83
C ILE A 166 -5.75 -16.96 -10.80
N SER A 167 -5.27 -15.94 -11.53
CA SER A 167 -6.08 -15.22 -12.52
C SER A 167 -6.54 -16.15 -13.66
N VAL A 168 -5.68 -17.04 -14.15
CA VAL A 168 -6.05 -18.07 -15.15
C VAL A 168 -7.15 -18.98 -14.62
N GLU A 169 -7.06 -19.45 -13.37
CA GLU A 169 -8.09 -20.28 -12.74
C GLU A 169 -9.42 -19.52 -12.65
N ALA A 170 -9.39 -18.25 -12.22
CA ALA A 170 -10.56 -17.39 -12.12
C ALA A 170 -11.26 -17.18 -13.47
N HIS A 171 -10.48 -16.84 -14.51
CA HIS A 171 -11.02 -16.68 -15.86
C HIS A 171 -11.62 -17.99 -16.40
N ARG A 172 -10.99 -19.13 -16.15
CA ARG A 172 -11.55 -20.43 -16.51
C ARG A 172 -12.85 -20.74 -15.76
N ALA A 173 -12.99 -20.33 -14.50
CA ALA A 173 -14.23 -20.47 -13.76
C ALA A 173 -15.34 -19.62 -14.37
N ALA A 174 -15.07 -18.35 -14.66
CA ALA A 174 -16.01 -17.45 -15.33
C ALA A 174 -16.40 -17.96 -16.73
N MET A 175 -15.46 -18.46 -17.52
CA MET A 175 -15.75 -19.08 -18.85
C MET A 175 -16.67 -20.28 -18.73
N ARG A 176 -16.49 -21.16 -17.73
CA ARG A 176 -17.38 -22.31 -17.49
C ARG A 176 -18.77 -21.89 -17.04
N ALA A 177 -18.89 -20.79 -16.30
CA ALA A 177 -20.17 -20.26 -15.84
C ALA A 177 -20.92 -19.49 -16.92
N ALA A 178 -20.22 -18.99 -17.94
CA ALA A 178 -20.79 -18.17 -19.01
C ALA A 178 -21.85 -18.92 -19.81
N ARG A 179 -23.04 -18.34 -19.88
CA ARG A 179 -24.20 -18.86 -20.64
C ARG A 179 -25.16 -17.74 -20.97
N ALA A 180 -26.02 -17.92 -21.94
CA ALA A 180 -27.13 -17.00 -22.18
C ALA A 180 -27.97 -16.82 -20.92
N GLY A 181 -28.32 -15.60 -20.60
CA GLY A 181 -29.14 -15.26 -19.45
C GLY A 181 -28.38 -15.04 -18.12
N ILE A 182 -27.04 -15.25 -18.08
CA ILE A 182 -26.23 -14.89 -16.91
C ILE A 182 -26.03 -13.38 -16.84
N HIS A 183 -25.95 -12.83 -15.63
CA HIS A 183 -25.61 -11.41 -15.44
C HIS A 183 -24.09 -11.24 -15.31
N GLU A 184 -23.61 -10.06 -15.68
CA GLU A 184 -22.20 -9.68 -15.56
C GLU A 184 -21.67 -9.84 -14.14
N TYR A 185 -22.45 -9.40 -13.11
CA TYR A 185 -22.04 -9.56 -11.70
C TYR A 185 -21.95 -11.03 -11.25
N GLU A 186 -22.68 -11.97 -11.89
CA GLU A 186 -22.55 -13.38 -11.55
C GLU A 186 -21.19 -13.93 -12.04
N LEU A 187 -20.72 -13.48 -13.21
CA LEU A 187 -19.38 -13.79 -13.70
C LEU A 187 -18.29 -13.15 -12.85
N GLN A 188 -18.51 -11.90 -12.41
CA GLN A 188 -17.63 -11.24 -11.45
C GLN A 188 -17.53 -12.03 -10.15
N ALA A 189 -18.64 -12.51 -9.62
CA ALA A 189 -18.67 -13.33 -8.39
C ALA A 189 -17.85 -14.62 -8.53
N GLU A 190 -17.83 -15.25 -9.72
CA GLU A 190 -16.99 -16.41 -9.97
C GLU A 190 -15.49 -16.08 -9.95
N LEU A 191 -15.09 -14.93 -10.48
CA LEU A 191 -13.71 -14.44 -10.39
C LEU A 191 -13.30 -14.20 -8.94
N GLU A 192 -14.10 -13.42 -8.22
CA GLU A 192 -13.85 -13.04 -6.82
C GLU A 192 -13.82 -14.26 -5.90
N ARG A 193 -14.69 -15.26 -6.13
CA ARG A 193 -14.67 -16.51 -5.40
C ARG A 193 -13.31 -17.21 -5.50
N VAL A 194 -12.76 -17.31 -6.70
CA VAL A 194 -11.45 -17.94 -6.91
C VAL A 194 -10.36 -17.12 -6.22
N PHE A 195 -10.34 -15.80 -6.38
CA PHE A 195 -9.36 -14.95 -5.70
C PHE A 195 -9.39 -15.16 -4.19
N ARG A 196 -10.57 -15.14 -3.58
CA ARG A 196 -10.73 -15.32 -2.13
C ARG A 196 -10.33 -16.70 -1.64
N MET A 197 -10.54 -17.76 -2.43
CA MET A 197 -10.08 -19.11 -2.07
C MET A 197 -8.55 -19.23 -2.02
N HIS A 198 -7.84 -18.33 -2.69
CA HIS A 198 -6.38 -18.27 -2.68
C HIS A 198 -5.82 -17.17 -1.75
N ASP A 199 -6.65 -16.60 -0.88
CA ASP A 199 -6.31 -15.44 -0.03
C ASP A 199 -5.77 -14.25 -0.85
N ALA A 200 -6.35 -14.08 -2.04
CA ALA A 200 -6.04 -13.00 -2.97
C ALA A 200 -7.25 -12.06 -3.12
N GLN A 201 -7.00 -10.89 -3.66
CA GLN A 201 -8.01 -9.91 -4.00
C GLN A 201 -7.73 -9.32 -5.38
N PRO A 202 -8.74 -8.82 -6.10
CA PRO A 202 -8.52 -8.14 -7.35
C PRO A 202 -7.69 -6.88 -7.12
N SER A 203 -6.79 -6.55 -8.06
CA SER A 203 -5.96 -5.34 -7.99
C SER A 203 -6.75 -4.06 -8.27
N TYR A 204 -7.87 -4.18 -8.94
CA TYR A 204 -8.86 -3.14 -9.24
C TYR A 204 -10.26 -3.77 -9.36
N GLY A 205 -11.30 -2.94 -9.41
CA GLY A 205 -12.67 -3.44 -9.61
C GLY A 205 -12.79 -4.13 -10.96
N SER A 206 -13.09 -5.44 -10.94
CA SER A 206 -13.19 -6.26 -12.15
C SER A 206 -14.19 -5.69 -13.15
N ILE A 207 -13.82 -5.67 -14.41
CA ILE A 207 -14.66 -5.25 -15.53
C ILE A 207 -15.23 -6.51 -16.18
N VAL A 208 -16.55 -6.61 -16.21
CA VAL A 208 -17.26 -7.70 -16.90
C VAL A 208 -18.32 -7.08 -17.79
N GLY A 209 -18.07 -7.04 -19.09
CA GLY A 209 -18.97 -6.44 -20.07
C GLY A 209 -19.50 -7.45 -21.09
N VAL A 210 -20.82 -7.48 -21.29
CA VAL A 210 -21.45 -8.31 -22.34
C VAL A 210 -21.93 -7.42 -23.49
N GLY A 211 -21.83 -7.90 -24.72
CA GLY A 211 -22.30 -7.20 -25.92
C GLY A 211 -21.71 -5.79 -26.03
N ALA A 212 -22.55 -4.78 -26.11
CA ALA A 212 -22.13 -3.37 -26.25
C ALA A 212 -21.31 -2.86 -25.03
N ASN A 213 -21.55 -3.38 -23.84
CA ASN A 213 -20.81 -2.99 -22.63
C ASN A 213 -19.32 -3.36 -22.72
N ALA A 214 -18.99 -4.39 -23.48
CA ALA A 214 -17.60 -4.80 -23.76
C ALA A 214 -16.77 -3.75 -24.52
N CYS A 215 -17.42 -2.71 -25.07
CA CYS A 215 -16.76 -1.60 -25.77
C CYS A 215 -16.47 -0.42 -24.84
N VAL A 216 -16.88 -0.47 -23.57
CA VAL A 216 -16.63 0.59 -22.57
C VAL A 216 -15.39 0.22 -21.77
N LEU A 217 -14.29 0.99 -21.95
CA LEU A 217 -12.97 0.65 -21.42
C LEU A 217 -12.95 0.42 -19.90
N HIS A 218 -13.56 1.29 -19.13
CA HIS A 218 -13.64 1.16 -17.67
C HIS A 218 -15.08 0.96 -17.21
N TYR A 219 -15.74 -0.04 -17.81
CA TYR A 219 -17.09 -0.42 -17.43
C TYR A 219 -17.13 -0.98 -16.01
N ARG A 220 -18.02 -0.46 -15.16
CA ARG A 220 -18.06 -0.79 -13.72
C ARG A 220 -19.40 -1.29 -13.22
N ASP A 221 -20.47 -1.09 -13.98
CA ASP A 221 -21.81 -1.42 -13.50
C ASP A 221 -22.01 -2.94 -13.34
N ASN A 222 -21.45 -3.72 -14.25
CA ASN A 222 -21.47 -5.19 -14.28
C ASN A 222 -22.88 -5.77 -13.99
N ARG A 223 -23.94 -5.19 -14.63
CA ARG A 223 -25.34 -5.54 -14.33
C ARG A 223 -26.12 -6.12 -15.48
N ALA A 224 -25.66 -5.95 -16.70
CA ALA A 224 -26.40 -6.41 -17.87
C ALA A 224 -26.50 -7.93 -17.90
N LYS A 225 -27.50 -8.40 -18.61
CA LYS A 225 -27.78 -9.82 -18.81
C LYS A 225 -27.30 -10.23 -20.20
N SER A 226 -26.48 -11.27 -20.29
CA SER A 226 -25.98 -11.78 -21.55
C SER A 226 -27.10 -12.41 -22.41
N ARG A 227 -27.02 -12.24 -23.72
CA ARG A 227 -27.87 -12.91 -24.69
C ARG A 227 -27.10 -14.03 -25.35
N ASP A 228 -27.82 -14.86 -26.11
CA ASP A 228 -27.17 -15.89 -26.90
C ASP A 228 -26.20 -15.28 -27.92
N ARG A 229 -25.01 -15.86 -28.04
CA ARG A 229 -23.94 -15.47 -28.98
C ARG A 229 -23.34 -14.07 -28.76
N GLU A 230 -23.60 -13.41 -27.62
CA GLU A 230 -22.89 -12.21 -27.28
C GLU A 230 -21.49 -12.52 -26.78
N LEU A 231 -20.54 -11.64 -27.11
CA LEU A 231 -19.19 -11.69 -26.56
C LEU A 231 -19.18 -11.17 -25.13
N VAL A 232 -18.34 -11.74 -24.30
CA VAL A 232 -18.05 -11.29 -22.94
C VAL A 232 -16.61 -10.86 -22.87
N LEU A 233 -16.38 -9.63 -22.45
CA LEU A 233 -15.05 -9.10 -22.08
C LEU A 233 -14.91 -9.19 -20.59
N ILE A 234 -13.77 -9.70 -20.12
CA ILE A 234 -13.38 -9.71 -18.71
C ILE A 234 -11.99 -9.13 -18.59
N ASP A 235 -11.84 -8.18 -17.67
CA ASP A 235 -10.58 -7.59 -17.25
C ASP A 235 -10.55 -7.56 -15.70
N ALA A 236 -9.71 -8.44 -15.08
CA ALA A 236 -9.70 -8.72 -13.64
C ALA A 236 -8.33 -9.16 -13.10
#